data_b6e6e7305c2f87dd1cfe3fe6786768a6
#
_entry.id   b6e6e7305c2f87dd1cfe3fe6786768a6
#
_cell.length_a   1.000
_cell.length_b   1.000
_cell.length_c   1.000
_cell.angle_alpha   90.00
_cell.angle_beta   90.00
_cell.angle_gamma   90.00
#
_symmetry.space_group_name_H-M   'P 1'
#
loop_
_entity.id
_entity.type
_entity.pdbx_description
1 polymer ?
#
loop_
_entity_poly.entity_id
_entity_poly.type
_entity_poly.pdbx_seq_one_letter_code
_entity_poly.pdbx_strand_id
1 'polypeptide(L)'
;MREQVQKALDVLIGEPLWASGRAADLEWFAFGQRRTVKGSRGDVKEVGEYALHVQCAWRIRRGDQVVVGSRDLYVPADESDNKPEDFDWDVPGASRRDHRIAELFQNETRQFLVKRVQVGEAGSFSIVLDSEYVLDVFPDDSLSDEHWRIFKPTSEATHFVVSGNKG
;
A
#
# COMPACT_ATOMS: atom_id res chain seq x y z
N MET A 1 16.60 -10.79 -9.99
CA MET A 1 15.64 -10.12 -9.07
C MET A 1 14.28 -9.87 -9.68
N ARG A 2 14.23 -9.39 -10.90
CA ARG A 2 12.96 -9.05 -11.59
C ARG A 2 12.01 -10.24 -11.70
N GLU A 3 12.51 -11.41 -12.05
CA GLU A 3 11.70 -12.65 -12.15
C GLU A 3 11.14 -13.08 -10.80
N GLN A 4 11.93 -12.96 -9.73
CA GLN A 4 11.47 -13.29 -8.38
C GLN A 4 10.38 -12.32 -7.91
N VAL A 5 10.52 -11.03 -8.22
CA VAL A 5 9.51 -10.00 -7.92
C VAL A 5 8.22 -10.31 -8.67
N GLN A 6 8.30 -10.60 -9.97
CA GLN A 6 7.13 -10.95 -10.77
C GLN A 6 6.40 -12.15 -10.19
N LYS A 7 7.13 -13.22 -9.87
CA LYS A 7 6.54 -14.44 -9.29
C LYS A 7 5.88 -14.16 -7.94
N ALA A 8 6.52 -13.36 -7.10
CA ALA A 8 5.98 -13.02 -5.78
C ALA A 8 4.68 -12.23 -5.87
N LEU A 9 4.56 -11.32 -6.86
CA LEU A 9 3.40 -10.45 -7.01
C LEU A 9 2.29 -11.06 -7.88
N ASP A 10 2.60 -12.02 -8.74
CA ASP A 10 1.61 -12.65 -9.62
C ASP A 10 0.49 -13.38 -8.86
N VAL A 11 0.73 -13.74 -7.61
CA VAL A 11 -0.30 -14.33 -6.73
C VAL A 11 -1.48 -13.39 -6.50
N LEU A 12 -1.29 -12.08 -6.70
CA LEU A 12 -2.33 -11.08 -6.54
C LEU A 12 -3.28 -11.00 -7.74
N ILE A 13 -2.91 -11.53 -8.89
CA ILE A 13 -3.75 -11.44 -10.11
C ILE A 13 -5.08 -12.16 -9.88
N GLY A 14 -6.17 -11.45 -10.15
CA GLY A 14 -7.52 -11.95 -9.91
C GLY A 14 -8.04 -11.70 -8.51
N GLU A 15 -7.19 -11.23 -7.60
CA GLU A 15 -7.57 -10.94 -6.22
C GLU A 15 -8.05 -9.50 -6.06
N PRO A 16 -9.00 -9.23 -5.15
CA PRO A 16 -9.42 -7.87 -4.87
C PRO A 16 -8.46 -7.16 -3.90
N LEU A 17 -8.13 -5.91 -4.21
CA LEU A 17 -7.60 -4.94 -3.25
C LEU A 17 -8.80 -4.29 -2.56
N TRP A 18 -8.96 -4.47 -1.24
CA TRP A 18 -10.16 -4.02 -0.54
C TRP A 18 -9.92 -3.06 0.60
N ALA A 19 -8.68 -2.86 1.04
CA ALA A 19 -8.35 -1.90 2.09
C ALA A 19 -6.91 -1.46 2.00
N SER A 20 -6.66 -0.26 2.50
CA SER A 20 -5.34 0.28 2.75
C SER A 20 -5.36 1.08 4.04
N GLY A 21 -4.25 1.06 4.75
CA GLY A 21 -4.05 1.80 5.99
C GLY A 21 -2.58 2.06 6.22
N ARG A 22 -2.26 2.60 7.38
CA ARG A 22 -0.88 2.92 7.71
C ARG A 22 -0.53 2.62 9.16
N ALA A 23 0.76 2.38 9.37
CA ALA A 23 1.39 2.38 10.68
C ALA A 23 2.55 3.37 10.58
N ALA A 24 2.43 4.54 11.21
CA ALA A 24 3.30 5.69 10.97
C ALA A 24 3.34 6.01 9.45
N ASP A 25 4.50 5.96 8.82
CA ASP A 25 4.67 6.21 7.38
C ASP A 25 4.70 4.93 6.53
N LEU A 26 4.55 3.76 7.13
CA LEU A 26 4.38 2.50 6.40
C LEU A 26 2.94 2.40 5.92
N GLU A 27 2.76 2.20 4.62
CA GLU A 27 1.44 1.92 4.04
C GLU A 27 1.26 0.43 3.86
N TRP A 28 0.10 -0.10 4.28
CA TRP A 28 -0.26 -1.48 3.99
C TRP A 28 -1.47 -1.56 3.07
N PHE A 29 -1.48 -2.58 2.24
CA PHE A 29 -2.56 -2.88 1.29
C PHE A 29 -3.02 -4.31 1.52
N ALA A 30 -4.33 -4.53 1.64
CA ALA A 30 -4.93 -5.84 1.89
C ALA A 30 -5.58 -6.39 0.62
N PHE A 31 -5.17 -7.59 0.24
CA PHE A 31 -5.64 -8.27 -0.97
C PHE A 31 -6.24 -9.63 -0.63
N GLY A 32 -7.16 -10.06 -1.46
CA GLY A 32 -7.70 -11.41 -1.40
C GLY A 32 -8.79 -11.59 -0.36
N GLN A 33 -9.02 -12.83 0.05
CA GLN A 33 -10.09 -13.16 0.98
C GLN A 33 -9.87 -12.50 2.34
N ARG A 34 -10.93 -11.91 2.89
CA ARG A 34 -10.90 -11.33 4.24
C ARG A 34 -10.84 -12.44 5.28
N ARG A 35 -9.96 -12.31 6.23
CA ARG A 35 -9.79 -13.24 7.34
C ARG A 35 -9.80 -12.48 8.66
N THR A 36 -10.45 -13.06 9.64
CA THR A 36 -10.51 -12.50 11.00
C THR A 36 -9.37 -13.08 11.84
N VAL A 37 -8.61 -12.20 12.47
CA VAL A 37 -7.55 -12.60 13.40
C VAL A 37 -7.76 -11.95 14.76
N LYS A 38 -7.39 -12.66 15.83
CA LYS A 38 -7.40 -12.12 17.20
C LYS A 38 -6.02 -11.52 17.50
N GLY A 39 -6.02 -10.26 17.92
CA GLY A 39 -4.83 -9.62 18.47
C GLY A 39 -4.49 -10.18 19.87
N SER A 40 -3.27 -9.86 20.34
CA SER A 40 -2.76 -10.28 21.66
C SER A 40 -3.59 -9.78 22.84
N ARG A 41 -4.42 -8.78 22.63
CA ARG A 41 -5.29 -8.18 23.67
C ARG A 41 -6.76 -8.62 23.53
N GLY A 42 -7.05 -9.65 22.72
CA GLY A 42 -8.40 -10.13 22.49
C GLY A 42 -9.22 -9.30 21.50
N ASP A 43 -8.65 -8.24 20.95
CA ASP A 43 -9.25 -7.47 19.86
C ASP A 43 -9.30 -8.32 18.57
N VAL A 44 -10.32 -8.06 17.77
CA VAL A 44 -10.55 -8.77 16.50
C VAL A 44 -10.31 -7.78 15.37
N LYS A 45 -9.49 -8.17 14.40
CA LYS A 45 -9.28 -7.36 13.20
C LYS A 45 -9.38 -8.22 11.94
N GLU A 46 -9.74 -7.59 10.83
CA GLU A 46 -9.74 -8.22 9.53
C GLU A 46 -8.41 -7.99 8.83
N VAL A 47 -7.88 -9.04 8.22
CA VAL A 47 -6.69 -9.00 7.36
C VAL A 47 -7.01 -9.63 6.03
N GLY A 48 -6.25 -9.31 5.00
CA GLY A 48 -6.34 -9.98 3.70
C GLY A 48 -5.61 -11.31 3.69
N GLU A 49 -5.90 -12.13 2.71
CA GLU A 49 -5.10 -13.34 2.44
C GLU A 49 -3.65 -12.95 2.15
N TYR A 50 -3.45 -11.83 1.45
CA TYR A 50 -2.15 -11.24 1.18
C TYR A 50 -2.09 -9.82 1.73
N ALA A 51 -0.94 -9.44 2.26
CA ALA A 51 -0.63 -8.08 2.66
C ALA A 51 0.62 -7.60 1.93
N LEU A 52 0.54 -6.38 1.42
CA LEU A 52 1.68 -5.66 0.87
C LEU A 52 2.00 -4.50 1.81
N HIS A 53 3.20 -4.48 2.37
CA HIS A 53 3.71 -3.40 3.21
C HIS A 53 4.74 -2.60 2.43
N VAL A 54 4.53 -1.29 2.32
CA VAL A 54 5.34 -0.39 1.50
C VAL A 54 5.93 0.72 2.37
N GLN A 55 7.25 0.84 2.35
CA GLN A 55 8.01 1.87 3.07
C GLN A 55 8.75 2.82 2.12
N CYS A 56 8.61 2.62 0.81
CA CYS A 56 9.15 3.50 -0.22
C CYS A 56 8.03 4.30 -0.89
N ALA A 57 8.33 5.03 -1.94
CA ALA A 57 7.34 5.80 -2.69
C ALA A 57 6.27 4.91 -3.32
N TRP A 58 5.04 5.34 -3.20
CA TRP A 58 3.88 4.71 -3.84
C TRP A 58 2.86 5.77 -4.22
N ARG A 59 2.01 5.42 -5.18
CA ARG A 59 0.83 6.22 -5.54
C ARG A 59 -0.28 5.33 -6.07
N ILE A 60 -1.51 5.77 -5.89
CA ILE A 60 -2.67 5.25 -6.61
C ILE A 60 -3.06 6.33 -7.62
N ARG A 61 -3.12 5.97 -8.88
CA ARG A 61 -3.56 6.86 -9.96
C ARG A 61 -4.77 6.28 -10.68
N ARG A 62 -5.56 7.15 -11.28
CA ARG A 62 -6.63 6.79 -12.20
C ARG A 62 -6.29 7.39 -13.55
N GLY A 63 -5.98 6.54 -14.53
CA GLY A 63 -5.40 7.01 -15.77
C GLY A 63 -4.08 7.76 -15.52
N ASP A 64 -3.99 9.01 -15.94
CA ASP A 64 -2.82 9.88 -15.75
C ASP A 64 -2.92 10.82 -14.55
N GLN A 65 -3.98 10.71 -13.73
CA GLN A 65 -4.16 11.54 -12.54
C GLN A 65 -3.77 10.78 -11.28
N VAL A 66 -2.91 11.38 -10.46
CA VAL A 66 -2.61 10.85 -9.12
C VAL A 66 -3.79 11.14 -8.20
N VAL A 67 -4.38 10.09 -7.64
CA VAL A 67 -5.48 10.19 -6.68
C VAL A 67 -4.95 10.38 -5.26
N VAL A 68 -3.94 9.61 -4.91
CA VAL A 68 -3.25 9.70 -3.62
C VAL A 68 -1.84 9.14 -3.78
N GLY A 69 -0.89 9.71 -3.06
CA GLY A 69 0.49 9.23 -3.04
C GLY A 69 1.10 9.31 -1.65
N SER A 70 2.24 8.66 -1.48
CA SER A 70 2.94 8.56 -0.20
C SER A 70 3.29 9.93 0.42
N ARG A 71 3.57 10.94 -0.41
CA ARG A 71 3.90 12.28 0.08
C ARG A 71 2.69 13.09 0.56
N ASP A 72 1.47 12.66 0.24
CA ASP A 72 0.25 13.27 0.76
C ASP A 72 0.12 13.10 2.28
N LEU A 73 0.89 12.21 2.87
CA LEU A 73 0.98 12.05 4.32
C LEU A 73 1.45 13.34 5.02
N TYR A 74 2.29 14.12 4.36
CA TYR A 74 2.89 15.33 4.93
C TYR A 74 2.15 16.62 4.56
N VAL A 75 0.95 16.47 4.01
CA VAL A 75 0.07 17.58 3.61
C VAL A 75 -1.20 17.53 4.47
N PRO A 76 -1.66 18.66 5.04
CA PRO A 76 -2.91 18.67 5.79
C PRO A 76 -4.11 18.24 4.96
N ALA A 77 -5.11 17.66 5.63
CA ALA A 77 -6.34 17.18 4.98
C ALA A 77 -7.17 18.32 4.36
N ASP A 78 -7.20 19.48 5.00
CA ASP A 78 -7.80 20.66 4.39
C ASP A 78 -6.88 21.18 3.28
N GLU A 79 -7.44 21.43 2.11
CA GLU A 79 -6.69 21.86 0.93
C GLU A 79 -6.23 23.32 0.99
N SER A 80 -6.18 23.94 2.20
CA SER A 80 -5.64 25.26 2.35
C SER A 80 -4.11 25.23 2.12
N ASP A 81 -3.61 26.21 1.34
CA ASP A 81 -2.17 26.34 1.07
C ASP A 81 -1.34 26.66 2.32
N ASN A 82 -2.00 26.93 3.42
CA ASN A 82 -1.40 27.26 4.70
C ASN A 82 -1.39 26.03 5.61
N LYS A 83 -0.23 25.42 5.73
CA LYS A 83 0.00 24.32 6.68
C LYS A 83 -0.15 24.88 8.10
N PRO A 84 -1.11 24.38 8.91
CA PRO A 84 -1.20 24.80 10.32
C PRO A 84 0.12 24.54 11.07
N GLU A 85 0.49 25.45 11.97
CA GLU A 85 1.72 25.26 12.78
C GLU A 85 1.68 24.01 13.64
N ASP A 86 0.49 23.58 14.03
CA ASP A 86 0.23 22.38 14.85
C ASP A 86 -0.04 21.13 14.03
N PHE A 87 0.21 21.16 12.70
CA PHE A 87 0.00 19.98 11.88
C PHE A 87 0.96 18.85 12.25
N ASP A 88 0.39 17.74 12.69
CA ASP A 88 1.10 16.50 12.97
C ASP A 88 0.58 15.41 12.04
N TRP A 89 1.42 14.99 11.10
CA TRP A 89 1.05 13.99 10.11
C TRP A 89 0.76 12.62 10.72
N ASP A 90 1.31 12.31 11.90
CA ASP A 90 1.13 11.02 12.55
C ASP A 90 -0.24 10.88 13.22
N VAL A 91 -0.94 11.98 13.45
CA VAL A 91 -2.30 11.96 13.98
C VAL A 91 -3.27 11.38 12.95
N PRO A 92 -4.00 10.29 13.28
CA PRO A 92 -4.97 9.71 12.35
C PRO A 92 -6.01 10.72 11.87
N GLY A 93 -6.22 10.78 10.56
CA GLY A 93 -7.18 11.68 9.94
C GLY A 93 -6.64 13.08 9.65
N ALA A 94 -5.42 13.43 10.09
CA ALA A 94 -4.88 14.78 9.92
C ALA A 94 -4.39 15.08 8.50
N SER A 95 -3.94 14.07 7.77
CA SER A 95 -3.28 14.24 6.48
C SER A 95 -4.22 14.06 5.29
N ARG A 96 -3.82 14.65 4.16
CA ARG A 96 -4.48 14.43 2.86
C ARG A 96 -4.47 12.94 2.48
N ARG A 97 -3.38 12.23 2.76
CA ARG A 97 -3.31 10.78 2.53
C ARG A 97 -4.46 10.07 3.26
N ASP A 98 -4.68 10.39 4.53
CA ASP A 98 -5.71 9.73 5.34
C ASP A 98 -7.11 9.97 4.75
N HIS A 99 -7.40 11.18 4.32
CA HIS A 99 -8.68 11.51 3.68
C HIS A 99 -8.85 10.80 2.34
N ARG A 100 -7.83 10.82 1.49
CA ARG A 100 -7.91 10.21 0.15
C ARG A 100 -8.05 8.70 0.20
N ILE A 101 -7.34 8.04 1.09
CA ILE A 101 -7.47 6.59 1.30
C ILE A 101 -8.86 6.25 1.84
N ALA A 102 -9.37 7.04 2.80
CA ALA A 102 -10.72 6.84 3.31
C ALA A 102 -11.78 6.97 2.20
N GLU A 103 -11.67 7.98 1.34
CA GLU A 103 -12.59 8.14 0.20
C GLU A 103 -12.55 6.95 -0.76
N LEU A 104 -11.37 6.41 -1.06
CA LEU A 104 -11.22 5.27 -1.97
C LEU A 104 -11.85 3.99 -1.41
N PHE A 105 -11.77 3.76 -0.11
CA PHE A 105 -12.18 2.51 0.54
C PHE A 105 -13.39 2.68 1.48
N GLN A 106 -14.06 3.83 1.48
CA GLN A 106 -15.21 4.10 2.36
C GLN A 106 -16.42 3.19 2.10
N ASN A 107 -16.56 2.71 0.89
CA ASN A 107 -17.60 1.76 0.53
C ASN A 107 -17.04 0.34 0.70
N GLU A 108 -17.48 -0.36 1.75
CA GLU A 108 -17.03 -1.71 2.06
C GLU A 108 -17.30 -2.73 0.93
N THR A 109 -18.22 -2.42 0.03
CA THR A 109 -18.50 -3.27 -1.13
C THR A 109 -17.57 -2.98 -2.30
N ARG A 110 -16.85 -1.85 -2.27
CA ARG A 110 -15.94 -1.48 -3.35
C ARG A 110 -14.66 -2.29 -3.25
N GLN A 111 -14.35 -2.99 -4.32
CA GLN A 111 -13.14 -3.77 -4.46
C GLN A 111 -12.48 -3.41 -5.77
N PHE A 112 -11.15 -3.32 -5.76
CA PHE A 112 -10.35 -3.11 -6.96
C PHE A 112 -9.76 -4.45 -7.37
N LEU A 113 -10.27 -5.04 -8.43
CA LEU A 113 -9.78 -6.33 -8.90
C LEU A 113 -8.41 -6.16 -9.58
N VAL A 114 -7.43 -6.95 -9.17
CA VAL A 114 -6.10 -6.96 -9.79
C VAL A 114 -6.17 -7.63 -11.16
N LYS A 115 -5.86 -6.88 -12.21
CA LYS A 115 -5.89 -7.35 -13.60
C LYS A 115 -4.55 -7.91 -14.04
N ARG A 116 -3.47 -7.23 -13.71
CA ARG A 116 -2.11 -7.63 -14.05
C ARG A 116 -1.10 -6.93 -13.18
N VAL A 117 0.12 -7.47 -13.16
CA VAL A 117 1.27 -6.89 -12.46
C VAL A 117 2.37 -6.65 -13.48
N GLN A 118 2.92 -5.44 -13.47
CA GLN A 118 4.03 -5.04 -14.35
C GLN A 118 5.24 -4.71 -13.47
N VAL A 119 6.29 -5.50 -13.58
CA VAL A 119 7.51 -5.32 -12.80
C VAL A 119 8.52 -4.52 -13.60
N GLY A 120 9.08 -3.49 -12.97
CA GLY A 120 10.12 -2.63 -13.54
C GLY A 120 11.49 -2.96 -12.98
N GLU A 121 12.36 -1.97 -13.03
CA GLU A 121 13.73 -2.07 -12.51
C GLU A 121 13.80 -1.65 -11.03
N ALA A 122 14.88 -2.05 -10.36
CA ALA A 122 15.20 -1.64 -9.00
C ALA A 122 14.09 -1.92 -7.97
N GLY A 123 13.36 -3.02 -8.13
CA GLY A 123 12.28 -3.39 -7.21
C GLY A 123 10.98 -2.63 -7.42
N SER A 124 10.85 -1.84 -8.48
CA SER A 124 9.61 -1.13 -8.81
C SER A 124 8.58 -2.03 -9.47
N PHE A 125 7.31 -1.70 -9.30
CA PHE A 125 6.22 -2.41 -9.97
C PHE A 125 4.95 -1.57 -10.02
N SER A 126 4.04 -1.99 -10.90
CA SER A 126 2.68 -1.45 -10.98
C SER A 126 1.67 -2.57 -10.91
N ILE A 127 0.67 -2.41 -10.07
CA ILE A 127 -0.50 -3.31 -9.98
C ILE A 127 -1.64 -2.61 -10.71
N VAL A 128 -2.01 -3.15 -11.87
CA VAL A 128 -3.11 -2.63 -12.67
C VAL A 128 -4.42 -3.21 -12.15
N LEU A 129 -5.30 -2.32 -11.74
CA LEU A 129 -6.60 -2.62 -11.17
C LEU A 129 -7.70 -2.37 -12.21
N ASP A 130 -8.93 -2.75 -11.89
CA ASP A 130 -10.07 -2.40 -12.72
C ASP A 130 -10.40 -0.89 -12.63
N SER A 131 -11.33 -0.43 -13.48
CA SER A 131 -11.79 0.97 -13.50
C SER A 131 -10.66 2.01 -13.70
N GLU A 132 -9.61 1.63 -14.43
CA GLU A 132 -8.45 2.49 -14.77
C GLU A 132 -7.53 2.84 -13.59
N TYR A 133 -7.70 2.23 -12.43
CA TYR A 133 -6.83 2.45 -11.29
C TYR A 133 -5.53 1.64 -11.40
N VAL A 134 -4.45 2.23 -10.95
CA VAL A 134 -3.13 1.59 -10.88
C VAL A 134 -2.46 1.95 -9.56
N LEU A 135 -1.90 0.97 -8.88
CA LEU A 135 -1.00 1.18 -7.76
C LEU A 135 0.44 1.06 -8.26
N ASP A 136 1.17 2.15 -8.23
CA ASP A 136 2.59 2.19 -8.55
C ASP A 136 3.41 2.22 -7.27
N VAL A 137 4.44 1.38 -7.20
CA VAL A 137 5.39 1.32 -6.08
C VAL A 137 6.80 1.38 -6.65
N PHE A 138 7.62 2.27 -6.13
CA PHE A 138 9.00 2.33 -6.57
C PHE A 138 9.95 2.79 -5.46
N PRO A 139 11.02 2.03 -5.22
CA PRO A 139 12.09 2.47 -4.33
C PRO A 139 12.71 3.77 -4.83
N ASP A 140 12.84 4.75 -3.94
CA ASP A 140 13.28 6.10 -4.29
C ASP A 140 14.45 6.61 -3.44
N ASP A 141 15.09 5.71 -2.69
CA ASP A 141 16.33 6.02 -2.00
C ASP A 141 17.37 4.91 -2.21
N SER A 142 18.62 5.19 -1.84
CA SER A 142 19.74 4.27 -1.98
C SER A 142 20.13 3.56 -0.67
N LEU A 143 19.28 3.69 0.35
CA LEU A 143 19.54 3.10 1.65
C LEU A 143 19.37 1.59 1.62
N SER A 144 19.97 0.89 2.57
CA SER A 144 19.87 -0.57 2.67
C SER A 144 18.60 -1.07 3.34
N ASP A 145 17.70 -0.15 3.69
CA ASP A 145 16.48 -0.49 4.39
C ASP A 145 15.48 -1.23 3.50
N GLU A 146 14.48 -1.82 4.13
CA GLU A 146 13.39 -2.47 3.42
C GLU A 146 12.56 -1.44 2.66
N HIS A 147 12.32 -1.72 1.36
CA HIS A 147 11.43 -0.91 0.53
C HIS A 147 10.00 -1.41 0.60
N TRP A 148 9.79 -2.72 0.44
CA TRP A 148 8.48 -3.33 0.54
C TRP A 148 8.57 -4.83 0.78
N ARG A 149 7.46 -5.41 1.23
CA ARG A 149 7.30 -6.85 1.37
C ARG A 149 5.88 -7.31 1.04
N ILE A 150 5.76 -8.54 0.56
CA ILE A 150 4.48 -9.21 0.42
C ILE A 150 4.50 -10.50 1.25
N PHE A 151 3.38 -10.78 1.90
CA PHE A 151 3.26 -11.95 2.77
C PHE A 151 1.79 -12.33 2.99
N LYS A 152 1.58 -13.49 3.59
CA LYS A 152 0.27 -13.97 4.04
C LYS A 152 0.15 -13.77 5.55
N PRO A 153 -0.70 -12.83 6.04
CA PRO A 153 -0.77 -12.51 7.48
C PRO A 153 -1.17 -13.69 8.38
N THR A 154 -1.90 -14.67 7.87
CA THR A 154 -2.35 -15.83 8.64
C THR A 154 -1.48 -17.08 8.45
N SER A 155 -0.34 -16.93 7.80
CA SER A 155 0.59 -18.02 7.48
C SER A 155 1.97 -17.72 8.08
N GLU A 156 2.69 -18.76 8.46
CA GLU A 156 4.09 -18.68 8.88
C GLU A 156 5.07 -18.75 7.71
N ALA A 157 4.57 -18.77 6.47
CA ALA A 157 5.40 -18.80 5.28
C ALA A 157 6.32 -17.57 5.22
N THR A 158 7.50 -17.75 4.65
CA THR A 158 8.52 -16.71 4.52
C THR A 158 7.96 -15.51 3.74
N HIS A 159 8.18 -14.29 4.26
CA HIS A 159 7.86 -13.06 3.56
C HIS A 159 8.82 -12.84 2.38
N PHE A 160 8.30 -12.34 1.27
CA PHE A 160 9.15 -11.86 0.19
C PHE A 160 9.45 -10.38 0.43
N VAL A 161 10.72 -10.06 0.61
CA VAL A 161 11.18 -8.73 1.01
C VAL A 161 12.11 -8.16 -0.05
N VAL A 162 11.88 -6.91 -0.43
CA VAL A 162 12.77 -6.13 -1.29
C VAL A 162 13.39 -5.01 -0.46
N SER A 163 14.71 -5.04 -0.36
CA SER A 163 15.52 -4.05 0.37
C SER A 163 16.53 -3.39 -0.56
N GLY A 164 17.04 -2.25 -0.14
CA GLY A 164 18.14 -1.61 -0.84
C GLY A 164 19.42 -2.45 -0.75
N ASN A 165 20.35 -2.17 -1.64
CA ASN A 165 21.63 -2.86 -1.64
C ASN A 165 22.51 -2.39 -0.47
N LYS A 166 23.04 -3.36 0.25
CA LYS A 166 24.17 -3.05 1.16
C LYS A 166 25.36 -2.80 0.25
N GLY A 167 25.76 -1.55 0.13
CA GLY A 167 26.97 -1.16 -0.59
C GLY A 167 28.24 -1.81 -0.04
#